data_734b16e26539b4ccc85ae7b3153734c9
#
_entry.id   734b16e26539b4ccc85ae7b3153734c9
#
_cell.length_a   1.000
_cell.length_b   1.000
_cell.length_c   1.000
_cell.angle_alpha   90.00
_cell.angle_beta   90.00
_cell.angle_gamma   90.00
#
_symmetry.space_group_name_H-M   'P 1'
#
loop_
_entity.id
_entity.type
_entity.pdbx_description
1 polymer ?
#
loop_
_entity_poly.entity_id
_entity_poly.type
_entity_poly.pdbx_seq_one_letter_code
_entity_poly.pdbx_strand_id
1 'polypeptide(L)'
;FNYASLKDQKGQVPKSLINYTDKDGKPAQFELSRIIMGGNLIGGWAHSRDLIYVSKLVKTYHTDEKVIQTLALAEKCGINSIITNPQLGRVFQKYKHEFKGKMKFISDCGIALDFQKGIAMSLAVEADALYCQGEITDRWTDENWDDPVEGRTWEQRMELIRSGIEEIRRHGKPAGIGAHKIEAVKKCVEYGIKPDYWVKTCHSHNYWSAQPESPWKDNMFDYDPEETI
;
A
#
# COMPACT_ATOMS: atom_id res chain seq x y z
N PHE A 1 6.16 -28.07 1.92
CA PHE A 1 4.75 -27.67 1.79
C PHE A 1 4.06 -28.63 0.85
N ASN A 2 3.10 -29.40 1.34
CA ASN A 2 2.34 -30.30 0.49
C ASN A 2 1.14 -29.58 -0.12
N TYR A 3 1.32 -29.00 -1.29
CA TYR A 3 0.24 -28.32 -2.03
C TYR A 3 -0.95 -29.22 -2.39
N ALA A 4 -0.76 -30.54 -2.35
CA ALA A 4 -1.82 -31.49 -2.66
C ALA A 4 -2.97 -31.42 -1.63
N SER A 5 -2.67 -31.15 -0.37
CA SER A 5 -3.67 -31.00 0.69
C SER A 5 -4.50 -29.71 0.61
N LEU A 6 -4.04 -28.71 -0.17
CA LEU A 6 -4.73 -27.42 -0.36
C LEU A 6 -5.64 -27.43 -1.59
N LYS A 7 -5.56 -28.42 -2.46
CA LYS A 7 -6.32 -28.45 -3.74
C LYS A 7 -7.83 -28.42 -3.55
N ASP A 8 -8.33 -28.97 -2.47
CA ASP A 8 -9.78 -29.15 -2.24
C ASP A 8 -10.32 -28.28 -1.10
N GLN A 9 -9.48 -27.51 -0.43
CA GLN A 9 -9.91 -26.62 0.65
C GLN A 9 -10.24 -25.23 0.07
N LYS A 10 -11.47 -24.78 0.27
CA LYS A 10 -11.83 -23.37 0.12
C LYS A 10 -11.37 -22.65 1.37
N GLY A 11 -10.34 -21.83 1.24
CA GLY A 11 -9.90 -20.98 2.32
C GLY A 11 -11.00 -19.99 2.73
N GLN A 12 -11.19 -19.84 4.02
CA GLN A 12 -12.14 -18.89 4.61
C GLN A 12 -11.35 -17.84 5.38
N VAL A 13 -10.98 -16.76 4.72
CA VAL A 13 -10.41 -15.59 5.38
C VAL A 13 -11.54 -14.62 5.72
N PRO A 14 -11.66 -14.19 6.99
CA PRO A 14 -12.64 -13.18 7.37
C PRO A 14 -12.48 -11.91 6.53
N LYS A 15 -13.57 -11.21 6.29
CA LYS A 15 -13.62 -9.99 5.48
C LYS A 15 -13.82 -8.76 6.37
N SER A 16 -13.39 -7.62 5.87
CA SER A 16 -13.67 -6.29 6.40
C SER A 16 -14.15 -5.39 5.27
N LEU A 17 -14.89 -4.36 5.61
CA LEU A 17 -15.45 -3.40 4.67
C LEU A 17 -14.82 -2.03 4.88
N ILE A 18 -14.40 -1.40 3.80
CA ILE A 18 -14.07 0.03 3.76
C ILE A 18 -15.28 0.74 3.18
N ASN A 19 -15.85 1.67 3.95
CA ASN A 19 -16.92 2.52 3.47
C ASN A 19 -16.32 3.72 2.75
N TYR A 20 -16.84 4.03 1.57
CA TYR A 20 -16.40 5.18 0.77
C TYR A 20 -17.57 5.74 -0.04
N THR A 21 -17.33 6.83 -0.77
CA THR A 21 -18.32 7.41 -1.69
C THR A 21 -17.89 7.13 -3.11
N ASP A 22 -18.79 6.57 -3.92
CA ASP A 22 -18.52 6.27 -5.33
C ASP A 22 -18.52 7.55 -6.21
N LYS A 23 -18.23 7.37 -7.50
CA LYS A 23 -18.18 8.48 -8.47
C LYS A 23 -19.52 9.21 -8.65
N ASP A 24 -20.63 8.62 -8.29
CA ASP A 24 -21.97 9.19 -8.38
C ASP A 24 -22.40 9.85 -7.06
N GLY A 25 -21.49 9.96 -6.08
CA GLY A 25 -21.74 10.52 -4.75
C GLY A 25 -22.52 9.58 -3.81
N LYS A 26 -22.65 8.31 -4.14
CA LYS A 26 -23.41 7.33 -3.33
C LYS A 26 -22.51 6.56 -2.37
N PRO A 27 -23.02 6.22 -1.18
CA PRO A 27 -22.33 5.32 -0.28
C PRO A 27 -22.04 3.96 -0.95
N ALA A 28 -20.81 3.53 -0.86
CA ALA A 28 -20.33 2.25 -1.41
C ALA A 28 -19.42 1.54 -0.41
N GLN A 29 -19.19 0.25 -0.63
CA GLN A 29 -18.37 -0.57 0.23
C GLN A 29 -17.33 -1.32 -0.59
N PHE A 30 -16.11 -1.34 -0.09
CA PHE A 30 -15.00 -2.09 -0.65
C PHE A 30 -14.62 -3.21 0.31
N GLU A 31 -14.95 -4.43 -0.07
CA GLU A 31 -14.69 -5.61 0.75
C GLU A 31 -13.26 -6.10 0.58
N LEU A 32 -12.57 -6.31 1.68
CA LEU A 32 -11.22 -6.86 1.74
C LEU A 32 -11.16 -8.10 2.63
N SER A 33 -10.32 -9.06 2.27
CA SER A 33 -9.89 -10.10 3.20
C SER A 33 -9.04 -9.48 4.31
N ARG A 34 -9.18 -9.95 5.54
CA ARG A 34 -8.39 -9.46 6.69
C ARG A 34 -6.90 -9.81 6.60
N ILE A 35 -6.55 -10.71 5.67
CA ILE A 35 -5.17 -10.95 5.23
C ILE A 35 -5.05 -10.37 3.83
N ILE A 36 -4.07 -9.49 3.63
CA ILE A 36 -3.78 -8.83 2.35
C ILE A 36 -2.37 -9.23 1.93
N MET A 37 -2.19 -9.56 0.65
CA MET A 37 -0.85 -9.82 0.12
C MET A 37 -0.04 -8.54 0.01
N GLY A 38 1.26 -8.59 0.37
CA GLY A 38 2.21 -7.50 0.11
C GLY A 38 2.98 -7.73 -1.19
N GLY A 39 3.32 -6.64 -1.88
CA GLY A 39 4.02 -6.69 -3.17
C GLY A 39 5.52 -6.42 -3.13
N ASN A 40 6.10 -6.05 -2.00
CA ASN A 40 7.51 -5.67 -1.93
C ASN A 40 8.47 -6.76 -2.42
N LEU A 41 8.23 -8.01 -2.05
CA LEU A 41 9.04 -9.13 -2.56
C LEU A 41 8.89 -9.31 -4.08
N ILE A 42 7.67 -9.18 -4.60
CA ILE A 42 7.41 -9.30 -6.04
C ILE A 42 8.15 -8.21 -6.81
N GLY A 43 8.14 -6.98 -6.32
CA GLY A 43 8.82 -5.84 -6.92
C GLY A 43 10.33 -5.82 -6.70
N GLY A 44 10.86 -6.69 -5.84
CA GLY A 44 12.27 -6.68 -5.44
C GLY A 44 12.64 -5.48 -4.59
N TRP A 45 11.68 -4.90 -3.87
CA TRP A 45 11.89 -3.81 -2.92
C TRP A 45 12.21 -4.39 -1.53
N ALA A 46 13.30 -5.17 -1.47
CA ALA A 46 13.83 -5.67 -0.21
C ALA A 46 14.74 -4.59 0.37
N HIS A 47 14.28 -3.90 1.39
CA HIS A 47 14.94 -2.74 1.98
C HIS A 47 15.08 -2.84 3.50
N SER A 48 14.71 -3.97 4.07
CA SER A 48 14.79 -4.24 5.50
C SER A 48 16.15 -4.78 5.89
N ARG A 49 16.77 -4.22 6.93
CA ARG A 49 17.97 -4.76 7.57
C ARG A 49 19.13 -5.04 6.61
N ASP A 50 19.43 -4.11 5.71
CA ASP A 50 20.53 -4.20 4.74
C ASP A 50 20.46 -5.39 3.76
N LEU A 51 19.31 -5.98 3.59
CA LEU A 51 19.09 -7.12 2.68
C LEU A 51 19.01 -6.69 1.19
N ILE A 52 19.80 -5.71 0.78
CA ILE A 52 19.76 -5.14 -0.58
C ILE A 52 20.08 -6.16 -1.68
N TYR A 53 20.90 -7.17 -1.37
CA TYR A 53 21.24 -8.23 -2.33
C TYR A 53 20.05 -9.14 -2.67
N VAL A 54 19.05 -9.21 -1.80
CA VAL A 54 17.86 -10.06 -1.98
C VAL A 54 17.01 -9.55 -3.15
N SER A 55 17.03 -8.25 -3.45
CA SER A 55 16.24 -7.66 -4.55
C SER A 55 16.43 -8.34 -5.89
N LYS A 56 17.68 -8.64 -6.26
CA LYS A 56 17.98 -9.37 -7.52
C LYS A 56 17.43 -10.79 -7.50
N LEU A 57 17.61 -11.48 -6.38
CA LEU A 57 17.17 -12.86 -6.20
C LEU A 57 15.65 -12.98 -6.32
N VAL A 58 14.91 -12.13 -5.59
CA VAL A 58 13.45 -12.18 -5.62
C VAL A 58 12.87 -11.76 -6.96
N LYS A 59 13.47 -10.79 -7.65
CA LYS A 59 13.07 -10.43 -9.04
C LYS A 59 13.27 -11.56 -10.02
N THR A 60 14.35 -12.31 -9.90
CA THR A 60 14.62 -13.46 -10.77
C THR A 60 13.62 -14.59 -10.52
N TYR A 61 13.20 -14.79 -9.28
CA TYR A 61 12.23 -15.81 -8.91
C TYR A 61 10.79 -15.44 -9.29
N HIS A 62 10.41 -14.17 -9.13
CA HIS A 62 9.04 -13.68 -9.35
C HIS A 62 8.83 -13.27 -10.82
N THR A 63 8.87 -14.24 -11.73
CA THR A 63 8.39 -14.03 -13.11
C THR A 63 6.88 -13.75 -13.11
N ASP A 64 6.35 -13.15 -14.18
CA ASP A 64 4.92 -12.90 -14.34
C ASP A 64 4.09 -14.17 -14.10
N GLU A 65 4.54 -15.30 -14.65
CA GLU A 65 3.89 -16.60 -14.44
C GLU A 65 3.83 -16.97 -12.95
N LYS A 66 4.95 -16.80 -12.23
CA LYS A 66 5.02 -17.12 -10.81
C LYS A 66 4.12 -16.21 -9.98
N VAL A 67 4.08 -14.94 -10.32
CA VAL A 67 3.16 -13.97 -9.68
C VAL A 67 1.72 -14.37 -9.92
N ILE A 68 1.33 -14.67 -11.16
CA ILE A 68 -0.03 -15.10 -11.52
C ILE A 68 -0.43 -16.37 -10.77
N GLN A 69 0.45 -17.38 -10.70
CA GLN A 69 0.21 -18.59 -9.93
C GLN A 69 0.00 -18.30 -8.44
N THR A 70 0.79 -17.36 -7.90
CA THR A 70 0.69 -16.96 -6.48
C THR A 70 -0.63 -16.23 -6.21
N LEU A 71 -1.05 -15.33 -7.09
CA LEU A 71 -2.34 -14.64 -6.98
C LEU A 71 -3.51 -15.64 -7.02
N ALA A 72 -3.46 -16.59 -7.96
CA ALA A 72 -4.49 -17.62 -8.09
C ALA A 72 -4.55 -18.52 -6.83
N LEU A 73 -3.39 -18.87 -6.26
CA LEU A 73 -3.35 -19.62 -5.01
C LEU A 73 -3.91 -18.84 -3.84
N ALA A 74 -3.56 -17.56 -3.73
CA ALA A 74 -4.07 -16.67 -2.69
C ALA A 74 -5.60 -16.53 -2.75
N GLU A 75 -6.17 -16.33 -3.94
CA GLU A 75 -7.63 -16.30 -4.13
C GLU A 75 -8.28 -17.62 -3.70
N LYS A 76 -7.68 -18.75 -4.05
CA LYS A 76 -8.15 -20.07 -3.64
C LYS A 76 -8.13 -20.24 -2.11
N CYS A 77 -7.17 -19.61 -1.43
CA CYS A 77 -7.09 -19.57 0.02
C CYS A 77 -8.02 -18.53 0.67
N GLY A 78 -8.79 -17.78 -0.11
CA GLY A 78 -9.76 -16.79 0.39
C GLY A 78 -9.18 -15.39 0.57
N ILE A 79 -7.93 -15.14 0.14
CA ILE A 79 -7.32 -13.80 0.10
C ILE A 79 -7.77 -13.12 -1.19
N ASN A 80 -8.37 -11.94 -1.10
CA ASN A 80 -8.96 -11.27 -2.26
C ASN A 80 -8.27 -9.96 -2.65
N SER A 81 -7.13 -9.64 -2.03
CA SER A 81 -6.47 -8.35 -2.28
C SER A 81 -4.96 -8.41 -2.13
N ILE A 82 -4.30 -7.55 -2.89
CA ILE A 82 -2.86 -7.29 -2.82
C ILE A 82 -2.62 -5.79 -2.72
N ILE A 83 -1.66 -5.39 -1.90
CA ILE A 83 -1.22 -4.01 -1.72
C ILE A 83 0.21 -3.86 -2.23
N THR A 84 0.42 -2.94 -3.19
CA THR A 84 1.75 -2.71 -3.77
C THR A 84 1.80 -1.47 -4.68
N ASN A 85 2.97 -1.23 -5.27
CA ASN A 85 3.24 -0.11 -6.15
C ASN A 85 2.65 -0.30 -7.56
N PRO A 86 2.17 0.77 -8.23
CA PRO A 86 1.58 0.68 -9.57
C PRO A 86 2.56 0.22 -10.67
N GLN A 87 3.86 0.20 -10.42
CA GLN A 87 4.84 -0.37 -11.35
C GLN A 87 4.60 -1.87 -11.62
N LEU A 88 3.97 -2.57 -10.69
CA LEU A 88 3.55 -3.97 -10.86
C LEU A 88 2.18 -4.13 -11.53
N GLY A 89 1.50 -3.04 -11.83
CA GLY A 89 0.10 -3.06 -12.30
C GLY A 89 -0.14 -3.93 -13.53
N ARG A 90 0.82 -4.01 -14.45
CA ARG A 90 0.69 -4.83 -15.68
C ARG A 90 0.43 -6.30 -15.41
N VAL A 91 1.11 -6.90 -14.44
CA VAL A 91 0.89 -8.32 -14.11
C VAL A 91 -0.49 -8.53 -13.49
N PHE A 92 -1.01 -7.56 -12.75
CA PHE A 92 -2.36 -7.61 -12.18
C PHE A 92 -3.44 -7.42 -13.24
N GLN A 93 -3.24 -6.51 -14.19
CA GLN A 93 -4.12 -6.38 -15.36
C GLN A 93 -4.16 -7.69 -16.17
N LYS A 94 -2.98 -8.27 -16.44
CA LYS A 94 -2.89 -9.58 -17.12
C LYS A 94 -3.65 -10.65 -16.35
N TYR A 95 -3.46 -10.74 -15.03
CA TYR A 95 -4.18 -11.69 -14.20
C TYR A 95 -5.70 -11.50 -14.27
N LYS A 96 -6.17 -10.26 -14.17
CA LYS A 96 -7.59 -9.90 -14.22
C LYS A 96 -8.22 -10.20 -15.58
N HIS A 97 -7.58 -9.80 -16.68
CA HIS A 97 -8.16 -9.84 -18.01
C HIS A 97 -7.97 -11.19 -18.71
N GLU A 98 -6.77 -11.78 -18.65
CA GLU A 98 -6.46 -13.03 -19.35
C GLU A 98 -6.85 -14.27 -18.52
N PHE A 99 -6.59 -14.23 -17.22
CA PHE A 99 -6.82 -15.37 -16.32
C PHE A 99 -8.14 -15.28 -15.54
N LYS A 100 -8.93 -14.19 -15.75
CA LYS A 100 -10.22 -13.96 -15.05
C LYS A 100 -10.11 -13.93 -13.54
N GLY A 101 -8.93 -13.55 -13.02
CA GLY A 101 -8.68 -13.37 -11.60
C GLY A 101 -9.53 -12.24 -11.01
N LYS A 102 -9.84 -12.36 -9.73
CA LYS A 102 -10.69 -11.41 -8.99
C LYS A 102 -9.92 -10.68 -7.88
N MET A 103 -8.59 -10.86 -7.84
CA MET A 103 -7.73 -10.18 -6.86
C MET A 103 -7.86 -8.67 -7.02
N LYS A 104 -8.18 -7.98 -5.94
CA LYS A 104 -8.26 -6.52 -5.89
C LYS A 104 -6.87 -5.93 -5.72
N PHE A 105 -6.57 -4.90 -6.48
CA PHE A 105 -5.29 -4.21 -6.42
C PHE A 105 -5.43 -2.89 -5.66
N ILE A 106 -4.74 -2.78 -4.53
CA ILE A 106 -4.62 -1.57 -3.72
C ILE A 106 -3.27 -0.95 -4.04
N SER A 107 -3.26 0.24 -4.64
CA SER A 107 -2.03 0.91 -5.08
C SER A 107 -1.53 1.93 -4.07
N ASP A 108 -0.22 1.88 -3.79
CA ASP A 108 0.44 2.80 -2.86
C ASP A 108 0.75 4.20 -3.45
N CYS A 109 0.50 4.42 -4.73
CA CYS A 109 0.78 5.67 -5.45
C CYS A 109 2.20 6.23 -5.24
N GLY A 110 3.15 5.42 -4.79
CA GLY A 110 4.51 5.83 -4.46
C GLY A 110 5.42 5.93 -5.69
N ILE A 111 5.48 7.10 -6.34
CA ILE A 111 6.34 7.34 -7.49
C ILE A 111 7.20 8.56 -7.22
N ALA A 112 8.45 8.34 -6.80
CA ALA A 112 9.45 9.39 -6.62
C ALA A 112 8.95 10.61 -5.81
N LEU A 113 8.21 10.38 -4.74
CA LEU A 113 7.58 11.39 -3.89
C LEU A 113 6.59 12.31 -4.65
N ASP A 114 6.06 11.84 -5.78
CA ASP A 114 5.04 12.54 -6.58
C ASP A 114 3.71 11.77 -6.48
N PHE A 115 2.86 12.20 -5.56
CA PHE A 115 1.58 11.55 -5.29
C PHE A 115 0.64 11.64 -6.50
N GLN A 116 0.59 12.78 -7.19
CA GLN A 116 -0.29 12.97 -8.36
C GLN A 116 0.11 12.03 -9.51
N LYS A 117 1.40 11.91 -9.78
CA LYS A 117 1.92 10.95 -10.74
C LYS A 117 1.58 9.51 -10.34
N GLY A 118 1.71 9.20 -9.05
CA GLY A 118 1.34 7.90 -8.50
C GLY A 118 -0.14 7.58 -8.71
N ILE A 119 -1.03 8.55 -8.49
CA ILE A 119 -2.48 8.41 -8.77
C ILE A 119 -2.71 8.11 -10.24
N ALA A 120 -2.15 8.92 -11.15
CA ALA A 120 -2.32 8.73 -12.59
C ALA A 120 -1.85 7.33 -13.04
N MET A 121 -0.70 6.87 -12.58
CA MET A 121 -0.19 5.54 -12.89
C MET A 121 -1.08 4.43 -12.32
N SER A 122 -1.58 4.59 -11.10
CA SER A 122 -2.46 3.62 -10.46
C SER A 122 -3.79 3.47 -11.19
N LEU A 123 -4.36 4.58 -11.65
CA LEU A 123 -5.57 4.59 -12.47
C LEU A 123 -5.34 3.92 -13.83
N ALA A 124 -4.20 4.21 -14.48
CA ALA A 124 -3.84 3.61 -15.77
C ALA A 124 -3.68 2.07 -15.71
N VAL A 125 -3.34 1.53 -14.56
CA VAL A 125 -3.26 0.08 -14.33
C VAL A 125 -4.48 -0.50 -13.61
N GLU A 126 -5.58 0.23 -13.60
CA GLU A 126 -6.88 -0.20 -13.08
C GLU A 126 -6.86 -0.60 -11.59
N ALA A 127 -6.13 0.13 -10.76
CA ALA A 127 -6.16 -0.10 -9.33
C ALA A 127 -7.58 0.05 -8.77
N ASP A 128 -7.95 -0.83 -7.84
CA ASP A 128 -9.30 -0.86 -7.25
C ASP A 128 -9.44 0.08 -6.06
N ALA A 129 -8.34 0.34 -5.32
CA ALA A 129 -8.23 1.33 -4.27
C ALA A 129 -6.84 1.97 -4.32
N LEU A 130 -6.71 3.21 -3.88
CA LEU A 130 -5.46 3.97 -3.95
C LEU A 130 -5.17 4.65 -2.60
N TYR A 131 -3.88 4.84 -2.28
CA TYR A 131 -3.51 5.59 -1.08
C TYR A 131 -2.20 6.37 -1.26
N CYS A 132 -2.06 7.47 -0.51
CA CYS A 132 -0.80 8.18 -0.41
C CYS A 132 0.23 7.29 0.28
N GLN A 133 1.35 7.00 -0.37
CA GLN A 133 2.39 6.12 0.17
C GLN A 133 2.91 6.63 1.52
N GLY A 134 3.25 5.71 2.43
CA GLY A 134 3.71 6.04 3.77
C GLY A 134 4.93 6.93 3.80
N GLU A 135 5.92 6.70 2.93
CA GLU A 135 7.11 7.54 2.84
C GLU A 135 6.78 8.98 2.44
N ILE A 136 5.83 9.18 1.53
CA ILE A 136 5.37 10.51 1.14
C ILE A 136 4.71 11.19 2.34
N THR A 137 3.79 10.49 3.00
CA THR A 137 3.05 11.03 4.14
C THR A 137 4.01 11.39 5.29
N ASP A 138 4.91 10.49 5.68
CA ASP A 138 5.85 10.73 6.78
C ASP A 138 6.76 11.93 6.55
N ARG A 139 7.17 12.15 5.31
CA ARG A 139 8.03 13.29 4.93
C ARG A 139 7.21 14.58 4.82
N TRP A 140 6.06 14.52 4.18
CA TRP A 140 5.26 15.73 3.92
C TRP A 140 4.56 16.27 5.16
N THR A 141 4.34 15.44 6.17
CA THR A 141 3.81 15.86 7.47
C THR A 141 4.88 16.36 8.43
N ASP A 142 6.16 16.11 8.14
CA ASP A 142 7.28 16.62 8.93
C ASP A 142 7.61 18.06 8.53
N GLU A 143 7.36 19.00 9.41
CA GLU A 143 7.60 20.44 9.18
C GLU A 143 9.09 20.74 8.91
N ASN A 144 9.99 19.92 9.48
CA ASN A 144 11.44 20.09 9.38
C ASN A 144 12.07 19.29 8.22
N TRP A 145 11.27 18.57 7.45
CA TRP A 145 11.81 17.82 6.32
C TRP A 145 12.33 18.76 5.23
N ASP A 146 13.57 18.50 4.81
CA ASP A 146 14.22 19.22 3.71
C ASP A 146 13.59 18.81 2.37
N ASP A 147 12.66 19.66 1.89
CA ASP A 147 11.91 19.41 0.67
C ASP A 147 12.78 19.68 -0.55
N PRO A 148 12.98 18.72 -1.45
CA PRO A 148 13.75 18.92 -2.67
C PRO A 148 13.11 19.92 -3.65
N VAL A 149 11.83 20.28 -3.44
CA VAL A 149 11.14 21.31 -4.24
C VAL A 149 11.33 22.66 -3.57
N GLU A 150 12.18 23.50 -4.18
CA GLU A 150 12.51 24.83 -3.67
C GLU A 150 11.24 25.67 -3.41
N GLY A 151 11.18 26.24 -2.22
CA GLY A 151 10.09 27.15 -1.81
C GLY A 151 8.74 26.47 -1.49
N ARG A 152 8.67 25.15 -1.52
CA ARG A 152 7.44 24.45 -1.13
C ARG A 152 7.31 24.38 0.39
N THR A 153 6.23 25.01 0.90
CA THR A 153 5.98 25.06 2.35
C THR A 153 5.35 23.76 2.87
N TRP A 154 5.36 23.58 4.19
CA TRP A 154 4.70 22.47 4.85
C TRP A 154 3.18 22.43 4.55
N GLU A 155 2.50 23.58 4.59
CA GLU A 155 1.07 23.68 4.31
C GLU A 155 0.75 23.27 2.86
N GLN A 156 1.62 23.62 1.92
CA GLN A 156 1.46 23.19 0.53
C GLN A 156 1.60 21.67 0.39
N ARG A 157 2.49 21.03 1.15
CA ARG A 157 2.60 19.57 1.17
C ARG A 157 1.33 18.92 1.72
N MET A 158 0.80 19.46 2.81
CA MET A 158 -0.47 18.97 3.38
C MET A 158 -1.63 19.11 2.40
N GLU A 159 -1.68 20.21 1.67
CA GLU A 159 -2.70 20.42 0.64
C GLU A 159 -2.54 19.47 -0.56
N LEU A 160 -1.33 19.07 -0.90
CA LEU A 160 -1.08 18.04 -1.91
C LEU A 160 -1.61 16.66 -1.45
N ILE A 161 -1.50 16.31 -0.17
CA ILE A 161 -2.13 15.10 0.37
C ILE A 161 -3.65 15.22 0.25
N ARG A 162 -4.24 16.32 0.71
CA ARG A 162 -5.68 16.56 0.65
C ARG A 162 -6.22 16.46 -0.77
N SER A 163 -5.64 17.21 -1.69
CA SER A 163 -6.08 17.24 -3.09
C SER A 163 -5.92 15.87 -3.77
N GLY A 164 -4.90 15.09 -3.41
CA GLY A 164 -4.73 13.73 -3.90
C GLY A 164 -5.83 12.78 -3.41
N ILE A 165 -6.23 12.86 -2.15
CA ILE A 165 -7.36 12.10 -1.60
C ILE A 165 -8.67 12.46 -2.33
N GLU A 166 -8.89 13.74 -2.55
CA GLU A 166 -10.07 14.22 -3.29
C GLU A 166 -10.05 13.77 -4.75
N GLU A 167 -8.88 13.77 -5.39
CA GLU A 167 -8.70 13.26 -6.75
C GLU A 167 -9.07 11.79 -6.85
N ILE A 168 -8.57 10.95 -5.95
CA ILE A 168 -8.92 9.52 -5.91
C ILE A 168 -10.43 9.34 -5.79
N ARG A 169 -11.09 10.11 -4.90
CA ARG A 169 -12.54 10.06 -4.70
C ARG A 169 -13.32 10.50 -5.94
N ARG A 170 -12.84 11.50 -6.67
CA ARG A 170 -13.46 11.89 -7.95
C ARG A 170 -13.48 10.77 -8.98
N HIS A 171 -12.52 9.86 -8.91
CA HIS A 171 -12.52 8.64 -9.72
C HIS A 171 -13.37 7.49 -9.13
N GLY A 172 -14.10 7.75 -8.04
CA GLY A 172 -14.98 6.77 -7.40
C GLY A 172 -14.24 5.59 -6.77
N LYS A 173 -13.03 5.84 -6.27
CA LYS A 173 -12.20 4.82 -5.63
C LYS A 173 -12.04 5.12 -4.14
N PRO A 174 -11.92 4.08 -3.29
CA PRO A 174 -11.52 4.27 -1.91
C PRO A 174 -10.16 4.98 -1.84
N ALA A 175 -10.08 6.05 -1.05
CA ALA A 175 -8.90 6.89 -0.90
C ALA A 175 -8.27 6.70 0.48
N GLY A 176 -7.04 6.16 0.51
CA GLY A 176 -6.31 5.88 1.73
C GLY A 176 -5.11 6.80 1.97
N ILE A 177 -4.59 6.73 3.18
CA ILE A 177 -3.29 7.32 3.56
C ILE A 177 -2.44 6.24 4.23
N GLY A 178 -1.21 6.07 3.76
CA GLY A 178 -0.18 5.28 4.41
C GLY A 178 0.64 6.12 5.36
N ALA A 179 1.11 5.56 6.46
CA ALA A 179 2.06 6.18 7.36
C ALA A 179 2.84 5.12 8.15
N HIS A 180 4.12 5.36 8.36
CA HIS A 180 4.92 4.54 9.29
C HIS A 180 4.83 5.13 10.71
N LYS A 181 4.91 6.46 10.82
CA LYS A 181 4.89 7.20 12.09
C LYS A 181 3.46 7.54 12.52
N ILE A 182 3.16 7.44 13.81
CA ILE A 182 1.87 7.86 14.34
C ILE A 182 1.68 9.38 14.27
N GLU A 183 2.77 10.14 14.39
CA GLU A 183 2.76 11.59 14.26
C GLU A 183 2.24 12.04 12.90
N ALA A 184 2.59 11.31 11.82
CA ALA A 184 2.09 11.60 10.49
C ALA A 184 0.57 11.43 10.39
N VAL A 185 0.02 10.40 11.03
CA VAL A 185 -1.44 10.21 11.14
C VAL A 185 -2.07 11.36 11.90
N LYS A 186 -1.53 11.70 13.08
CA LYS A 186 -2.04 12.81 13.92
C LYS A 186 -2.04 14.14 13.15
N LYS A 187 -0.95 14.46 12.45
CA LYS A 187 -0.86 15.67 11.63
C LYS A 187 -1.91 15.72 10.52
N CYS A 188 -2.13 14.62 9.82
CA CYS A 188 -3.20 14.55 8.83
C CYS A 188 -4.59 14.80 9.45
N VAL A 189 -4.87 14.21 10.62
CA VAL A 189 -6.13 14.39 11.34
C VAL A 189 -6.29 15.85 11.81
N GLU A 190 -5.26 16.43 12.43
CA GLU A 190 -5.22 17.82 12.88
C GLU A 190 -5.47 18.79 11.72
N TYR A 191 -4.89 18.52 10.55
CA TYR A 191 -5.11 19.31 9.35
C TYR A 191 -6.48 19.07 8.68
N GLY A 192 -7.30 18.18 9.26
CA GLY A 192 -8.65 17.86 8.78
C GLY A 192 -8.69 16.98 7.54
N ILE A 193 -7.63 16.23 7.24
CA ILE A 193 -7.60 15.25 6.16
C ILE A 193 -8.19 13.93 6.67
N LYS A 194 -9.26 13.47 6.03
CA LYS A 194 -9.98 12.25 6.42
C LYS A 194 -9.98 11.25 5.26
N PRO A 195 -9.08 10.26 5.26
CA PRO A 195 -9.13 9.19 4.27
C PRO A 195 -10.27 8.22 4.55
N ASP A 196 -10.58 7.34 3.60
CA ASP A 196 -11.54 6.26 3.79
C ASP A 196 -10.92 5.08 4.56
N TYR A 197 -9.58 4.96 4.53
CA TYR A 197 -8.81 3.96 5.28
C TYR A 197 -7.36 4.39 5.51
N TRP A 198 -6.73 3.78 6.51
CA TRP A 198 -5.32 3.97 6.83
C TRP A 198 -4.52 2.70 6.55
N VAL A 199 -3.29 2.88 6.09
CA VAL A 199 -2.28 1.82 5.99
C VAL A 199 -1.15 2.18 6.94
N LYS A 200 -1.19 1.63 8.15
CA LYS A 200 -0.26 1.99 9.23
C LYS A 200 0.66 0.84 9.57
N THR A 201 1.95 1.12 9.65
CA THR A 201 2.93 0.18 10.17
C THR A 201 2.64 -0.10 11.64
N CYS A 202 2.51 -1.39 11.97
CA CYS A 202 2.15 -1.87 13.29
C CYS A 202 3.16 -2.93 13.76
N HIS A 203 4.41 -2.56 14.00
CA HIS A 203 5.39 -3.44 14.62
C HIS A 203 6.39 -2.65 15.45
N SER A 204 6.78 -3.21 16.58
CA SER A 204 7.82 -2.64 17.42
C SER A 204 9.19 -2.80 16.77
N HIS A 205 10.08 -1.84 16.99
CA HIS A 205 11.52 -2.00 16.70
C HIS A 205 12.30 -2.59 17.90
N ASN A 206 11.63 -2.89 19.00
CA ASN A 206 12.25 -3.45 20.19
C ASN A 206 12.36 -4.98 20.09
N TYR A 207 13.25 -5.44 19.21
CA TYR A 207 13.61 -6.85 19.06
C TYR A 207 15.10 -6.99 18.72
N TRP A 208 15.68 -8.13 19.03
CA TRP A 208 17.13 -8.36 19.01
C TRP A 208 17.81 -8.11 17.66
N SER A 209 17.12 -8.29 16.54
CA SER A 209 17.67 -8.09 15.19
C SER A 209 17.29 -6.75 14.57
N ALA A 210 16.63 -5.86 15.30
CA ALA A 210 16.40 -4.50 14.84
C ALA A 210 17.73 -3.73 14.75
N GLN A 211 17.87 -2.93 13.70
CA GLN A 211 19.06 -2.09 13.45
C GLN A 211 18.65 -0.64 13.27
N PRO A 212 18.24 0.07 14.35
CA PRO A 212 17.71 1.43 14.27
C PRO A 212 18.75 2.44 13.74
N GLU A 213 20.03 2.13 13.86
CA GLU A 213 21.13 2.99 13.38
C GLU A 213 21.57 2.68 11.94
N SER A 214 21.02 1.66 11.31
CA SER A 214 21.33 1.34 9.91
C SER A 214 20.92 2.48 8.99
N PRO A 215 21.75 2.90 8.02
CA PRO A 215 21.36 3.85 6.98
C PRO A 215 20.21 3.34 6.10
N TRP A 216 20.00 2.05 6.08
CA TRP A 216 18.90 1.36 5.40
C TRP A 216 17.72 1.07 6.33
N LYS A 217 17.55 1.94 7.36
CA LYS A 217 16.40 1.78 8.27
C LYS A 217 15.13 1.72 7.48
N ASP A 218 14.40 0.69 7.82
CA ASP A 218 13.16 0.39 7.22
C ASP A 218 12.15 0.06 8.30
N ASN A 219 11.03 0.73 8.29
CA ASN A 219 9.89 0.44 9.16
C ASN A 219 10.23 0.32 10.66
N MET A 220 11.34 0.93 11.08
CA MET A 220 11.75 1.00 12.49
C MET A 220 11.21 2.27 13.12
N PHE A 221 10.00 2.62 12.75
CA PHE A 221 9.25 3.72 13.31
C PHE A 221 8.46 3.24 14.51
N ASP A 222 8.31 4.14 15.45
CA ASP A 222 7.60 3.86 16.68
C ASP A 222 6.27 3.19 16.43
N TYR A 223 6.04 2.18 17.24
CA TYR A 223 4.81 1.46 17.24
C TYR A 223 4.25 1.34 18.65
N ASP A 224 3.17 2.00 18.87
CA ASP A 224 2.30 1.79 20.02
C ASP A 224 0.93 1.32 19.53
N PRO A 225 0.58 0.04 19.77
CA PRO A 225 -0.70 -0.49 19.33
C PRO A 225 -1.88 0.19 20.00
N GLU A 226 -1.77 0.60 21.25
CA GLU A 226 -2.86 1.24 22.00
C GLU A 226 -3.14 2.63 21.43
N GLU A 227 -2.10 3.36 21.03
CA GLU A 227 -2.23 4.66 20.40
C GLU A 227 -2.68 4.59 18.93
N THR A 228 -2.35 3.50 18.23
CA THR A 228 -2.64 3.34 16.80
C THR A 228 -4.08 2.89 16.54
N ILE A 229 -4.70 2.16 17.47
CA ILE A 229 -6.05 1.60 17.34
C ILE A 229 -7.07 2.51 18.00
#